data_ff8acef71ecc84c931fa0ef12a3676dd
#
_entry.id   ff8acef71ecc84c931fa0ef12a3676dd
#
_cell.length_a   1.000
_cell.length_b   1.000
_cell.length_c   1.000
_cell.angle_alpha   90.00
_cell.angle_beta   90.00
_cell.angle_gamma   90.00
#
_symmetry.space_group_name_H-M   'P 1'
#
loop_
_entity.id
_entity.type
_entity.pdbx_description
1 polymer ?
#
loop_
_entity_poly.entity_id
_entity_poly.type
_entity_poly.pdbx_seq_one_letter_code
_entity_poly.pdbx_strand_id
1 'polypeptide(L)'
;MIMITSPLSPELAKKQNRGRHDVLPPVEHPLVQIHPVTKRRYLLLSPHTMVNIVGMDKAAGRALLDTLIAHACDEQFVYRHVWAQHDITMWDNRCTIHSVEPFDNVNIRRVVHRVTLVGENKPIAAAA
;
A
#
# COMPACT_ATOMS: atom_id res chain seq x y z
N MET A 1 -8.04 -11.92 -8.08
CA MET A 1 -7.93 -11.80 -6.61
C MET A 1 -6.46 -11.78 -6.26
N ILE A 2 -6.00 -10.87 -5.44
CA ILE A 2 -4.62 -10.79 -4.96
C ILE A 2 -4.53 -11.37 -3.57
N MET A 3 -3.47 -12.13 -3.32
CA MET A 3 -3.14 -12.58 -1.98
C MET A 3 -2.19 -11.56 -1.35
N ILE A 4 -2.61 -10.97 -0.25
CA ILE A 4 -1.81 -10.01 0.51
C ILE A 4 -1.38 -10.69 1.80
N THR A 5 -0.06 -10.81 2.00
CA THR A 5 0.49 -11.08 3.32
C THR A 5 1.02 -9.80 3.90
N SER A 6 0.92 -9.64 5.19
CA SER A 6 1.67 -8.60 5.90
C SER A 6 2.89 -9.25 6.57
N PRO A 7 4.05 -9.31 5.91
CA PRO A 7 5.27 -9.44 6.65
C PRO A 7 5.99 -8.10 6.61
N LEU A 8 6.00 -7.39 7.70
CA LEU A 8 7.17 -6.57 7.98
C LEU A 8 8.38 -7.50 7.87
N SER A 9 9.39 -7.13 7.08
CA SER A 9 10.62 -7.90 7.06
C SER A 9 11.11 -8.09 8.51
N PRO A 10 11.72 -9.21 8.87
CA PRO A 10 12.20 -9.46 10.23
C PRO A 10 13.09 -8.34 10.78
N GLU A 11 13.79 -7.62 9.91
CA GLU A 11 14.64 -6.49 10.28
C GLU A 11 13.84 -5.21 10.61
N LEU A 12 12.79 -4.92 9.85
CA LEU A 12 11.89 -3.80 10.14
C LEU A 12 11.07 -4.06 11.41
N ALA A 13 10.70 -5.31 11.65
CA ALA A 13 10.05 -5.74 12.87
C ALA A 13 10.92 -5.53 14.10
N LYS A 14 12.21 -5.86 14.03
CA LYS A 14 13.20 -5.61 15.09
C LYS A 14 13.39 -4.12 15.38
N LYS A 15 13.42 -3.28 14.36
CA LYS A 15 13.58 -1.82 14.51
C LYS A 15 12.40 -1.12 15.18
N GLN A 16 11.19 -1.67 15.08
CA GLN A 16 9.98 -1.03 15.61
C GLN A 16 9.64 -1.47 17.04
N ASN A 17 10.46 -2.32 17.68
CA ASN A 17 10.28 -2.80 19.06
C ASN A 17 8.82 -3.21 19.41
N ARG A 18 8.09 -3.71 18.41
CA ARG A 18 6.75 -4.27 18.60
C ARG A 18 6.90 -5.74 18.90
N GLY A 19 6.81 -6.07 20.17
CA GLY A 19 6.75 -7.44 20.61
C GLY A 19 5.64 -8.20 19.89
N ARG A 20 5.95 -9.44 19.46
CA ARG A 20 5.05 -10.42 18.84
C ARG A 20 4.49 -10.01 17.49
N HIS A 21 5.25 -10.29 16.45
CA HIS A 21 4.70 -10.38 15.10
C HIS A 21 4.06 -11.76 14.94
N ASP A 22 2.80 -11.85 15.26
CA ASP A 22 1.98 -12.92 14.72
C ASP A 22 1.96 -12.67 13.20
N VAL A 23 2.61 -13.57 12.45
CA VAL A 23 2.51 -13.57 10.99
C VAL A 23 1.07 -13.91 10.68
N LEU A 24 0.27 -12.90 10.36
CA LEU A 24 -1.12 -13.09 9.98
C LEU A 24 -1.16 -13.94 8.71
N PRO A 25 -2.08 -14.90 8.62
CA PRO A 25 -2.24 -15.68 7.41
C PRO A 25 -2.53 -14.75 6.22
N PRO A 26 -2.13 -15.14 4.99
CA PRO A 26 -2.44 -14.36 3.81
C PRO A 26 -3.96 -14.23 3.64
N VAL A 27 -4.39 -13.04 3.25
CA VAL A 27 -5.80 -12.72 2.99
C VAL A 27 -5.96 -12.40 1.52
N GLU A 28 -7.03 -12.92 0.91
CA GLU A 28 -7.36 -12.65 -0.48
C GLU A 28 -8.20 -11.38 -0.62
N HIS A 29 -7.78 -10.52 -1.54
CA HIS A 29 -8.51 -9.30 -1.88
C HIS A 29 -8.71 -9.21 -3.40
N PRO A 30 -9.84 -8.64 -3.88
CA PRO A 30 -9.98 -8.32 -5.29
C PRO A 30 -8.91 -7.32 -5.71
N LEU A 31 -8.24 -7.59 -6.85
CA LEU A 31 -7.24 -6.65 -7.41
C LEU A 31 -7.92 -5.37 -7.90
N VAL A 32 -9.06 -5.51 -8.58
CA VAL A 32 -9.89 -4.39 -9.04
C VAL A 32 -11.07 -4.24 -8.09
N GLN A 33 -11.21 -3.05 -7.53
CA GLN A 33 -12.25 -2.74 -6.56
C GLN A 33 -13.05 -1.52 -6.99
N ILE A 34 -14.22 -1.34 -6.39
CA ILE A 34 -15.08 -0.18 -6.57
C ILE A 34 -14.97 0.70 -5.32
N HIS A 35 -14.61 1.95 -5.54
CA HIS A 35 -14.53 2.92 -4.46
C HIS A 35 -15.93 3.20 -3.89
N PRO A 36 -16.17 3.04 -2.58
CA PRO A 36 -17.52 3.07 -2.00
C PRO A 36 -18.24 4.42 -2.16
N VAL A 37 -17.48 5.52 -2.22
CA VAL A 37 -18.03 6.87 -2.36
C VAL A 37 -18.14 7.28 -3.82
N THR A 38 -17.03 7.24 -4.56
CA THR A 38 -16.96 7.76 -5.94
C THR A 38 -17.50 6.79 -6.98
N LYS A 39 -17.70 5.52 -6.62
CA LYS A 39 -18.12 4.41 -7.51
C LYS A 39 -17.13 4.12 -8.67
N ARG A 40 -15.95 4.75 -8.66
CA ARG A 40 -14.91 4.50 -9.66
C ARG A 40 -14.20 3.18 -9.37
N ARG A 41 -13.77 2.48 -10.43
CA ARG A 41 -12.87 1.34 -10.32
C ARG A 41 -11.47 1.82 -9.93
N TYR A 42 -10.80 1.07 -9.06
CA TYR A 42 -9.40 1.32 -8.71
C TYR A 42 -8.66 -0.01 -8.53
N LEU A 43 -7.34 0.04 -8.64
CA LEU A 43 -6.47 -1.09 -8.33
C LEU A 43 -6.06 -1.02 -6.86
N LEU A 44 -6.24 -2.13 -6.15
CA LEU A 44 -5.63 -2.30 -4.84
C LEU A 44 -4.18 -2.74 -5.06
N LEU A 45 -3.23 -1.83 -4.91
CA LEU A 45 -1.81 -2.10 -5.07
C LEU A 45 -1.07 -1.83 -3.76
N SER A 46 -0.27 -2.80 -3.31
CA SER A 46 0.60 -2.66 -2.15
C SER A 46 1.93 -3.37 -2.41
N PRO A 47 2.94 -2.66 -2.92
CA PRO A 47 4.20 -3.27 -3.37
C PRO A 47 4.88 -4.17 -2.34
N HIS A 48 4.73 -3.85 -1.05
CA HIS A 48 5.40 -4.55 0.04
C HIS A 48 4.64 -5.77 0.59
N THR A 49 3.34 -5.87 0.32
CA THR A 49 2.49 -6.90 0.96
C THR A 49 1.86 -7.86 -0.02
N MET A 50 1.87 -7.55 -1.32
CA MET A 50 1.31 -8.43 -2.34
C MET A 50 2.24 -9.59 -2.65
N VAL A 51 1.71 -10.80 -2.56
CA VAL A 51 2.47 -12.05 -2.75
C VAL A 51 2.24 -12.61 -4.15
N ASN A 52 1.00 -12.76 -4.55
CA ASN A 52 0.63 -13.40 -5.83
C ASN A 52 -0.80 -13.04 -6.25
N ILE A 53 -1.12 -13.33 -7.49
CA ILE A 53 -2.49 -13.30 -8.04
C ILE A 53 -3.03 -14.72 -8.03
N VAL A 54 -4.18 -14.91 -7.37
CA VAL A 54 -4.84 -16.21 -7.27
C VAL A 54 -5.24 -16.70 -8.66
N GLY A 55 -4.94 -17.96 -8.96
CA GLY A 55 -5.23 -18.57 -10.26
C GLY A 55 -4.19 -18.30 -11.35
N MET A 56 -3.12 -17.55 -11.05
CA MET A 56 -2.00 -17.34 -11.98
C MET A 56 -0.74 -18.07 -11.52
N ASP A 57 0.11 -18.45 -12.49
CA ASP A 57 1.48 -18.85 -12.19
C ASP A 57 2.20 -17.74 -11.42
N LYS A 58 3.06 -18.12 -10.48
CA LYS A 58 3.72 -17.16 -9.57
C LYS A 58 4.57 -16.14 -10.31
N ALA A 59 5.31 -16.56 -11.33
CA ALA A 59 6.17 -15.66 -12.10
C ALA A 59 5.34 -14.72 -12.97
N ALA A 60 4.31 -15.23 -13.63
CA ALA A 60 3.39 -14.44 -14.44
C ALA A 60 2.59 -13.44 -13.57
N GLY A 61 2.10 -13.89 -12.43
CA GLY A 61 1.40 -13.02 -11.48
C GLY A 61 2.29 -11.90 -10.94
N ARG A 62 3.54 -12.20 -10.61
CA ARG A 62 4.51 -11.18 -10.17
C ARG A 62 4.82 -10.18 -11.28
N ALA A 63 5.08 -10.63 -12.50
CA ALA A 63 5.34 -9.75 -13.64
C ALA A 63 4.18 -8.79 -13.93
N LEU A 64 2.93 -9.28 -13.84
CA LEU A 64 1.76 -8.42 -13.97
C LEU A 64 1.67 -7.39 -12.87
N LEU A 65 1.88 -7.78 -11.61
CA LEU A 65 1.88 -6.85 -10.47
C LEU A 65 2.96 -5.79 -10.62
N ASP A 66 4.17 -6.15 -11.04
CA ASP A 66 5.27 -5.20 -11.26
C ASP A 66 4.94 -4.20 -12.38
N THR A 67 4.31 -4.66 -13.46
CA THR A 67 3.83 -3.80 -14.54
C THR A 67 2.79 -2.79 -14.05
N LEU A 68 1.81 -3.25 -13.27
CA LEU A 68 0.77 -2.40 -12.72
C LEU A 68 1.31 -1.38 -11.72
N ILE A 69 2.27 -1.78 -10.88
CA ILE A 69 2.95 -0.89 -9.94
C ILE A 69 3.77 0.14 -10.69
N ALA A 70 4.54 -0.26 -11.70
CA ALA A 70 5.33 0.67 -12.52
C ALA A 70 4.44 1.71 -13.20
N HIS A 71 3.31 1.29 -13.76
CA HIS A 71 2.33 2.22 -14.33
C HIS A 71 1.74 3.17 -13.28
N ALA A 72 1.36 2.67 -12.11
CA ALA A 72 0.79 3.50 -11.05
C ALA A 72 1.79 4.51 -10.46
N CYS A 73 3.09 4.22 -10.56
CA CYS A 73 4.18 5.08 -10.10
C CYS A 73 4.78 5.96 -11.22
N ASP A 74 4.18 5.98 -12.41
CA ASP A 74 4.61 6.86 -13.50
C ASP A 74 4.47 8.33 -13.08
N GLU A 75 5.45 9.16 -13.46
CA GLU A 75 5.54 10.58 -13.07
C GLU A 75 4.27 11.39 -13.31
N GLN A 76 3.51 11.08 -14.35
CA GLN A 76 2.24 11.74 -14.64
C GLN A 76 1.17 11.54 -13.56
N PHE A 77 1.32 10.52 -12.71
CA PHE A 77 0.38 10.21 -11.61
C PHE A 77 0.96 10.52 -10.23
N VAL A 78 2.21 10.99 -10.15
CA VAL A 78 2.89 11.24 -8.89
C VAL A 78 2.69 12.68 -8.41
N TYR A 79 2.19 12.82 -7.20
CA TYR A 79 2.19 14.08 -6.48
C TYR A 79 3.30 14.07 -5.42
N ARG A 80 4.22 15.03 -5.48
CA ARG A 80 5.27 15.20 -4.48
C ARG A 80 4.91 16.32 -3.52
N HIS A 81 4.73 15.97 -2.25
CA HIS A 81 4.48 16.93 -1.19
C HIS A 81 5.80 17.38 -0.55
N VAL A 82 6.07 18.66 -0.60
CA VAL A 82 7.19 19.28 0.13
C VAL A 82 6.64 19.75 1.48
N TRP A 83 7.07 19.08 2.55
CA TRP A 83 6.57 19.33 3.89
C TRP A 83 7.02 20.67 4.44
N ALA A 84 6.07 21.46 4.94
CA ALA A 84 6.31 22.60 5.82
C ALA A 84 5.89 22.28 7.26
N GLN A 85 6.34 23.09 8.20
CA GLN A 85 5.93 22.94 9.59
C GLN A 85 4.42 23.20 9.73
N HIS A 86 3.73 22.34 10.46
CA HIS A 86 2.28 22.33 10.66
C HIS A 86 1.44 21.87 9.47
N ASP A 87 2.05 21.34 8.42
CA ASP A 87 1.27 20.72 7.34
C ASP A 87 0.47 19.52 7.83
N ILE A 88 -0.74 19.40 7.31
CA ILE A 88 -1.59 18.23 7.46
C ILE A 88 -1.87 17.69 6.06
N THR A 89 -1.51 16.44 5.82
CA THR A 89 -1.85 15.74 4.57
C THR A 89 -2.80 14.60 4.87
N MET A 90 -3.78 14.43 3.99
CA MET A 90 -4.76 13.35 4.08
C MET A 90 -4.86 12.66 2.73
N TRP A 91 -4.86 11.33 2.73
CA TRP A 91 -5.03 10.53 1.51
C TRP A 91 -5.87 9.30 1.77
N ASP A 92 -6.47 8.78 0.72
CA ASP A 92 -7.23 7.55 0.79
C ASP A 92 -6.34 6.35 0.47
N ASN A 93 -6.02 5.55 1.49
CA ASN A 93 -5.19 4.35 1.35
C ASN A 93 -5.77 3.27 0.43
N ARG A 94 -7.07 3.34 0.10
CA ARG A 94 -7.71 2.35 -0.77
C ARG A 94 -7.22 2.45 -2.20
N CYS A 95 -7.02 3.68 -2.69
CA CYS A 95 -6.74 3.96 -4.10
C CYS A 95 -5.45 4.76 -4.34
N THR A 96 -4.62 4.95 -3.33
CA THR A 96 -3.32 5.63 -3.44
C THR A 96 -2.18 4.78 -2.90
N ILE A 97 -1.01 4.92 -3.52
CA ILE A 97 0.26 4.41 -3.02
C ILE A 97 1.05 5.60 -2.52
N HIS A 98 1.76 5.45 -1.43
CA HIS A 98 2.60 6.51 -0.90
C HIS A 98 3.94 5.97 -0.42
N SER A 99 4.97 6.78 -0.55
CA SER A 99 6.30 6.50 -0.04
C SER A 99 6.94 7.77 0.51
N VAL A 100 8.00 7.60 1.27
CA VAL A 100 8.82 8.71 1.73
C VAL A 100 10.03 8.79 0.82
N GLU A 101 10.29 9.98 0.26
CA GLU A 101 11.54 10.24 -0.47
C GLU A 101 12.74 10.08 0.45
N PRO A 102 13.87 9.59 -0.04
CA PRO A 102 15.10 9.50 0.73
C PRO A 102 15.47 10.87 1.32
N PHE A 103 15.85 10.90 2.58
CA PHE A 103 16.33 12.11 3.25
C PHE A 103 17.48 11.74 4.20
N ASP A 104 18.27 12.73 4.60
CA ASP A 104 19.35 12.55 5.58
C ASP A 104 18.75 12.30 6.98
N ASN A 105 18.51 11.04 7.28
CA ASN A 105 17.95 10.62 8.57
C ASN A 105 18.98 10.59 9.72
N VAL A 106 20.25 10.89 9.44
CA VAL A 106 21.31 10.98 10.44
C VAL A 106 21.36 12.37 11.05
N ASN A 107 21.33 13.40 10.21
CA ASN A 107 21.50 14.79 10.62
C ASN A 107 20.17 15.55 10.73
N ILE A 108 19.11 15.07 10.07
CA ILE A 108 17.80 15.72 10.05
C ILE A 108 16.80 14.91 10.87
N ARG A 109 16.27 15.52 11.91
CA ARG A 109 15.18 14.93 12.69
C ARG A 109 13.84 15.20 12.00
N ARG A 110 13.16 14.14 11.56
CA ARG A 110 11.79 14.20 11.04
C ARG A 110 10.83 13.60 12.05
N VAL A 111 9.86 14.37 12.48
CA VAL A 111 8.78 13.91 13.37
C VAL A 111 7.45 14.09 12.66
N VAL A 112 6.72 13.00 12.48
CA VAL A 112 5.40 12.99 11.84
C VAL A 112 4.45 12.16 12.70
N HIS A 113 3.28 12.70 12.96
CA HIS A 113 2.20 11.97 13.61
C HIS A 113 1.25 11.42 12.54
N ARG A 114 0.89 10.15 12.65
CA ARG A 114 -0.02 9.49 11.71
C ARG A 114 -1.21 8.88 12.45
N VAL A 115 -2.39 9.13 11.93
CA VAL A 115 -3.62 8.47 12.33
C VAL A 115 -4.19 7.75 11.13
N THR A 116 -4.71 6.55 11.33
CA THR A 116 -5.43 5.79 10.29
C THR A 116 -6.87 5.61 10.73
N LEU A 117 -7.79 6.06 9.90
CA LEU A 117 -9.22 5.85 10.13
C LEU A 117 -9.63 4.48 9.61
N VAL A 118 -10.42 3.77 10.36
CA VAL A 118 -11.00 2.49 9.95
C VAL A 118 -12.14 2.75 8.98
N GLY A 119 -12.13 2.06 7.84
CA GLY A 119 -13.23 2.12 6.88
C GLY A 119 -14.43 1.29 7.37
N GLU A 120 -15.63 1.75 7.09
CA GLU A 120 -16.87 1.09 7.51
C GLU A 120 -17.25 -0.11 6.64
N ASN A 121 -16.74 -0.19 5.42
CA ASN A 121 -17.17 -1.17 4.42
C ASN A 121 -16.05 -2.14 4.02
N LYS A 122 -16.44 -3.40 3.82
CA LYS A 122 -15.57 -4.39 3.19
C LYS A 122 -15.28 -4.00 1.73
N PRO A 123 -14.08 -4.37 1.20
CA PRO A 123 -13.78 -4.16 -0.20
C PRO A 123 -14.83 -4.78 -1.12
N ILE A 124 -15.27 -4.03 -2.12
CA ILE A 124 -16.24 -4.49 -3.12
C ILE A 124 -15.49 -4.81 -4.39
N ALA A 125 -15.58 -6.07 -4.84
CA ALA A 125 -15.02 -6.46 -6.13
C ALA A 125 -15.73 -5.73 -7.27
N ALA A 126 -14.97 -5.26 -8.27
CA ALA A 126 -15.58 -4.82 -9.52
C ALA A 126 -16.12 -6.04 -10.26
N ALA A 127 -17.35 -5.97 -10.74
CA ALA A 127 -17.87 -6.99 -11.65
C ALA A 127 -17.01 -7.04 -12.93
N ALA A 128 -16.85 -8.25 -13.46
CA ALA A 128 -16.12 -8.48 -14.71
C ALA A 128 -16.84 -7.82 -15.89
#